data_8779abd1da9b08b5a39f9689a6ba1e82
#
_entry.id   8779abd1da9b08b5a39f9689a6ba1e82
#
_cell.length_a   1.000
_cell.length_b   1.000
_cell.length_c   1.000
_cell.angle_alpha   90.00
_cell.angle_beta   90.00
_cell.angle_gamma   90.00
#
_symmetry.space_group_name_H-M   'P 1'
#
loop_
_entity.id
_entity.type
_entity.pdbx_description
1 polymer ?
#
loop_
_entity_poly.entity_id
_entity_poly.type
_entity_poly.pdbx_seq_one_letter_code
_entity_poly.pdbx_strand_id
1 'polypeptide(L)'
;RYGHPIVLAETFVDPEQFRGTTYQCSGWMQLGRTQGYGRQSQDYYLKHDKPKQLWIKSLVKNAPRKLCADTLPEAWAVVERKVAPRCTAKTRQLQALTEHLLRVPEYRSAHALAYPIAGMLALIAVAAFCGVVRGKKDLAAFAQTFSQAQLRALRFRRDPRTGKIRAPGITTFFRILNEVDAAALEGALLAWQDQVLGPVQDRLIAVDGKALKHSQGGELVSAVGAETGRWLGTVRTPDKTNEITAARTLLHQLDERLDLKGKVIVLDALHTNQETARLIVQDLGADYLFTIKTNQASLHETVHRLLSADAFSPCGPEIENERPAPGAQPQSAGIPPVADAAHHPGTDLFCGRRSNR
;
A
#
# COMPACT_ATOMS: atom_id res chain seq x y z
N ARG A 1 13.23 -3.60 -10.13
CA ARG A 1 12.68 -2.95 -8.92
C ARG A 1 12.20 -1.52 -9.21
N TYR A 2 12.89 -0.81 -10.11
CA TYR A 2 12.55 0.58 -10.47
C TYR A 2 11.78 0.68 -11.79
N GLY A 3 11.67 -0.37 -12.58
CA GLY A 3 10.94 -0.39 -13.84
C GLY A 3 11.53 0.50 -14.96
N HIS A 4 12.62 1.24 -14.66
CA HIS A 4 13.29 2.12 -15.61
C HIS A 4 14.81 2.14 -15.37
N PRO A 5 15.62 2.49 -16.37
CA PRO A 5 17.06 2.65 -16.22
C PRO A 5 17.40 3.76 -15.22
N ILE A 6 18.36 3.51 -14.35
CA ILE A 6 18.91 4.54 -13.45
C ILE A 6 20.13 5.16 -14.14
N VAL A 7 20.10 6.45 -14.33
CA VAL A 7 21.13 7.19 -15.09
C VAL A 7 22.23 7.70 -14.21
N LEU A 8 21.87 8.15 -12.99
CA LEU A 8 22.71 8.83 -12.04
C LEU A 8 22.49 8.25 -10.64
N ALA A 9 23.55 8.11 -9.87
CA ALA A 9 23.49 7.92 -8.44
C ALA A 9 23.99 9.18 -7.74
N GLU A 10 23.35 9.54 -6.62
CA GLU A 10 23.78 10.63 -5.76
C GLU A 10 23.98 10.15 -4.32
N THR A 11 24.89 10.79 -3.61
CA THR A 11 25.10 10.56 -2.17
C THR A 11 25.53 11.85 -1.49
N PHE A 12 25.28 11.92 -0.19
CA PHE A 12 25.59 13.07 0.64
C PHE A 12 26.57 12.65 1.73
N VAL A 13 27.73 13.27 1.74
CA VAL A 13 28.81 12.99 2.71
C VAL A 13 28.90 14.14 3.70
N ASP A 14 28.87 13.82 4.97
CA ASP A 14 29.13 14.78 6.04
C ASP A 14 30.64 15.06 6.13
N PRO A 15 31.13 16.27 5.80
CA PRO A 15 32.55 16.58 5.77
C PRO A 15 33.19 16.67 7.18
N GLU A 16 32.37 16.81 8.22
CA GLU A 16 32.86 16.80 9.60
C GLU A 16 33.26 15.38 10.04
N GLN A 17 32.63 14.35 9.48
CA GLN A 17 32.86 12.95 9.85
C GLN A 17 33.67 12.19 8.79
N PHE A 18 33.49 12.50 7.50
CA PHE A 18 34.02 11.70 6.41
C PHE A 18 34.65 12.58 5.32
N ARG A 19 35.82 12.18 4.84
CA ARG A 19 36.51 12.88 3.74
C ARG A 19 35.98 12.55 2.35
N GLY A 20 35.08 11.57 2.22
CA GLY A 20 34.54 11.14 0.93
C GLY A 20 35.52 10.32 0.07
N THR A 21 36.64 9.85 0.63
CA THR A 21 37.72 9.16 -0.09
C THR A 21 37.22 7.91 -0.83
N THR A 22 36.31 7.14 -0.26
CA THR A 22 35.73 5.97 -0.90
C THR A 22 35.00 6.35 -2.20
N TYR A 23 34.27 7.44 -2.19
CA TYR A 23 33.55 7.93 -3.37
C TYR A 23 34.51 8.44 -4.42
N GLN A 24 35.52 9.20 -4.02
CA GLN A 24 36.56 9.70 -4.91
C GLN A 24 37.30 8.54 -5.60
N CYS A 25 37.76 7.55 -4.86
CA CYS A 25 38.44 6.37 -5.41
C CYS A 25 37.54 5.50 -6.28
N SER A 26 36.24 5.53 -6.07
CA SER A 26 35.24 4.78 -6.85
C SER A 26 34.75 5.56 -8.09
N GLY A 27 35.37 6.66 -8.45
CA GLY A 27 35.03 7.44 -9.64
C GLY A 27 33.73 8.24 -9.52
N TRP A 28 33.39 8.67 -8.30
CA TRP A 28 32.33 9.66 -8.08
C TRP A 28 32.92 11.08 -8.23
N MET A 29 32.09 11.99 -8.65
CA MET A 29 32.44 13.40 -8.81
C MET A 29 31.74 14.22 -7.74
N GLN A 30 32.51 15.04 -7.01
CA GLN A 30 31.94 16.00 -6.08
C GLN A 30 31.33 17.16 -6.87
N LEU A 31 30.03 17.39 -6.72
CA LEU A 31 29.30 18.42 -7.45
C LEU A 31 29.19 19.73 -6.67
N GLY A 32 29.13 19.65 -5.33
CA GLY A 32 28.99 20.84 -4.51
C GLY A 32 28.65 20.50 -3.04
N ARG A 33 28.02 21.44 -2.37
CA ARG A 33 27.53 21.31 -0.99
C ARG A 33 26.06 21.65 -0.89
N THR A 34 25.35 20.97 0.01
CA THR A 34 23.97 21.30 0.34
C THR A 34 23.90 22.57 1.18
N GLN A 35 22.74 23.19 1.25
CA GLN A 35 22.52 24.40 2.05
C GLN A 35 22.36 24.14 3.56
N GLY A 36 22.56 22.91 4.03
CA GLY A 36 22.47 22.56 5.44
C GLY A 36 21.05 22.46 5.98
N TYR A 37 20.12 21.99 5.16
CA TYR A 37 18.77 21.64 5.58
C TYR A 37 18.64 20.15 5.82
N GLY A 38 18.06 19.77 6.94
CA GLY A 38 17.67 18.39 7.26
C GLY A 38 16.17 18.20 7.13
N ARG A 39 15.77 17.09 6.56
CA ARG A 39 14.37 16.73 6.44
C ARG A 39 13.86 16.20 7.79
N GLN A 40 12.99 16.94 8.45
CA GLN A 40 12.32 16.48 9.67
C GLN A 40 11.03 15.71 9.40
N SER A 41 10.33 16.08 8.33
CA SER A 41 9.12 15.40 7.87
C SER A 41 9.00 15.47 6.35
N GLN A 42 7.96 14.87 5.77
CA GLN A 42 7.86 14.71 4.31
C GLN A 42 8.04 16.03 3.53
N ASP A 43 7.55 17.15 4.09
CA ASP A 43 7.59 18.46 3.45
C ASP A 43 8.13 19.55 4.39
N TYR A 44 8.77 19.16 5.48
CA TYR A 44 9.33 20.09 6.45
C TYR A 44 10.84 19.91 6.59
N TYR A 45 11.59 20.94 6.21
CA TYR A 45 13.04 21.01 6.29
C TYR A 45 13.45 22.01 7.36
N LEU A 46 14.28 21.58 8.29
CA LEU A 46 14.89 22.46 9.29
C LEU A 46 16.32 22.76 8.88
N LYS A 47 16.69 24.03 8.96
CA LYS A 47 18.07 24.46 8.73
C LYS A 47 18.90 24.07 9.95
N HIS A 48 19.92 23.26 9.74
CA HIS A 48 20.83 22.79 10.80
C HIS A 48 22.28 23.29 10.60
N ASP A 49 22.51 24.09 9.57
CA ASP A 49 23.80 24.73 9.22
C ASP A 49 25.00 23.77 9.09
N LYS A 50 24.76 22.50 8.82
CA LYS A 50 25.75 21.48 8.54
C LYS A 50 25.66 21.02 7.07
N PRO A 51 26.30 21.77 6.15
CA PRO A 51 26.24 21.44 4.73
C PRO A 51 26.96 20.14 4.44
N LYS A 52 26.32 19.22 3.74
CA LYS A 52 26.91 17.97 3.27
C LYS A 52 27.50 18.14 1.87
N GLN A 53 28.55 17.41 1.57
CA GLN A 53 29.10 17.32 0.22
C GLN A 53 28.19 16.44 -0.63
N LEU A 54 27.78 16.95 -1.82
CA LEU A 54 27.02 16.18 -2.80
C LEU A 54 28.00 15.51 -3.77
N TRP A 55 27.94 14.19 -3.84
CA TRP A 55 28.68 13.38 -4.79
C TRP A 55 27.74 12.69 -5.75
N ILE A 56 28.12 12.65 -7.03
CA ILE A 56 27.34 11.99 -8.07
C ILE A 56 28.21 10.98 -8.84
N LYS A 57 27.56 9.96 -9.34
CA LYS A 57 28.15 8.97 -10.25
C LYS A 57 27.24 8.70 -11.43
N SER A 58 27.77 8.86 -12.63
CA SER A 58 27.10 8.43 -13.85
C SER A 58 27.06 6.91 -13.91
N LEU A 59 25.87 6.33 -14.02
CA LEU A 59 25.66 4.89 -14.13
C LEU A 59 25.52 4.43 -15.58
N VAL A 60 25.37 5.38 -16.50
CA VAL A 60 25.29 5.12 -17.95
C VAL A 60 26.21 6.09 -18.70
N LYS A 61 26.65 5.65 -19.88
CA LYS A 61 27.45 6.52 -20.78
C LYS A 61 26.65 7.75 -21.19
N ASN A 62 27.30 8.93 -21.18
CA ASN A 62 26.69 10.22 -21.52
C ASN A 62 25.48 10.62 -20.65
N ALA A 63 25.49 10.28 -19.36
CA ALA A 63 24.44 10.62 -18.41
C ALA A 63 24.06 12.12 -18.41
N PRO A 64 24.99 13.11 -18.39
CA PRO A 64 24.62 14.52 -18.43
C PRO A 64 23.80 14.88 -19.66
N ARG A 65 24.22 14.42 -20.84
CA ARG A 65 23.48 14.69 -22.09
C ARG A 65 22.09 14.07 -22.09
N LYS A 66 21.92 12.90 -21.48
CA LYS A 66 20.61 12.25 -21.34
C LYS A 66 19.69 12.95 -20.35
N LEU A 67 20.25 13.48 -19.26
CA LEU A 67 19.50 14.21 -18.24
C LEU A 67 19.08 15.62 -18.71
N CYS A 68 19.86 16.24 -19.61
CA CYS A 68 19.57 17.56 -20.18
C CYS A 68 18.84 17.48 -21.53
N ALA A 69 18.42 16.31 -21.97
CA ALA A 69 17.69 16.16 -23.22
C ALA A 69 16.22 16.61 -23.04
N ASP A 70 15.71 17.39 -23.97
CA ASP A 70 14.31 17.86 -23.99
C ASP A 70 13.32 16.68 -24.13
N THR A 71 13.77 15.58 -24.74
CA THR A 71 12.98 14.36 -24.93
C THR A 71 13.76 13.13 -24.48
N LEU A 72 13.06 12.19 -23.83
CA LEU A 72 13.66 10.91 -23.46
C LEU A 72 13.96 10.06 -24.68
N PRO A 73 15.07 9.29 -24.68
CA PRO A 73 15.30 8.26 -25.69
C PRO A 73 14.10 7.32 -25.79
N GLU A 74 13.77 6.87 -27.01
CA GLU A 74 12.58 6.07 -27.29
C GLU A 74 12.45 4.83 -26.40
N ALA A 75 13.56 4.13 -26.15
CA ALA A 75 13.60 2.98 -25.25
C ALA A 75 13.20 3.31 -23.79
N TRP A 76 13.38 4.54 -23.37
CA TRP A 76 13.04 5.02 -22.02
C TRP A 76 11.63 5.61 -21.96
N ALA A 77 11.18 6.25 -23.02
CA ALA A 77 9.81 6.72 -23.16
C ALA A 77 8.80 5.58 -23.10
N VAL A 78 9.17 4.39 -23.57
CA VAL A 78 8.35 3.17 -23.46
C VAL A 78 8.23 2.71 -22.01
N VAL A 79 9.32 2.78 -21.24
CA VAL A 79 9.33 2.43 -19.80
C VAL A 79 8.54 3.43 -19.01
N GLU A 80 8.70 4.73 -19.25
CA GLU A 80 7.93 5.79 -18.60
C GLU A 80 6.43 5.65 -18.84
N ARG A 81 6.02 5.29 -20.06
CA ARG A 81 4.62 5.00 -20.38
C ARG A 81 4.05 3.77 -19.68
N LYS A 82 4.90 2.79 -19.32
CA LYS A 82 4.51 1.57 -18.59
C LYS A 82 4.45 1.78 -17.08
N VAL A 83 5.18 2.73 -16.55
CA VAL A 83 5.09 3.10 -15.12
C VAL A 83 3.82 3.93 -14.96
N ALA A 84 2.75 3.30 -14.51
CA ALA A 84 1.55 4.04 -14.12
C ALA A 84 1.96 5.11 -13.11
N PRO A 85 1.70 6.40 -13.38
CA PRO A 85 2.04 7.45 -12.44
C PRO A 85 1.33 7.16 -11.12
N ARG A 86 2.08 7.19 -10.02
CA ARG A 86 1.49 7.11 -8.68
C ARG A 86 0.45 8.21 -8.55
N CYS A 87 -0.81 7.83 -8.40
CA CYS A 87 -1.94 8.73 -8.14
C CYS A 87 -2.13 9.85 -9.16
N THR A 88 -2.48 9.52 -10.38
CA THR A 88 -3.18 10.47 -11.25
C THR A 88 -4.65 10.12 -11.31
N ALA A 89 -5.37 10.41 -10.23
CA ALA A 89 -6.81 10.48 -10.36
C ALA A 89 -7.14 11.60 -11.35
N LYS A 90 -7.67 11.24 -12.50
CA LYS A 90 -8.12 12.22 -13.50
C LYS A 90 -9.28 13.04 -12.92
N THR A 91 -9.50 14.25 -13.43
CA THR A 91 -10.58 15.13 -12.96
C THR A 91 -11.94 14.42 -12.89
N ARG A 92 -12.27 13.59 -13.89
CA ARG A 92 -13.49 12.78 -13.89
C ARG A 92 -13.57 11.78 -12.75
N GLN A 93 -12.43 11.19 -12.35
CA GLN A 93 -12.36 10.23 -11.25
C GLN A 93 -12.57 10.93 -9.90
N LEU A 94 -12.04 12.16 -9.73
CA LEU A 94 -12.28 12.97 -8.54
C LEU A 94 -13.73 13.47 -8.47
N GLN A 95 -14.35 13.77 -9.61
CA GLN A 95 -15.78 14.10 -9.68
C GLN A 95 -16.62 12.89 -9.23
N ALA A 96 -16.34 11.70 -9.77
CA ALA A 96 -17.00 10.46 -9.36
C ALA A 96 -16.81 10.19 -7.85
N LEU A 97 -15.62 10.42 -7.30
CA LEU A 97 -15.39 10.30 -5.85
C LEU A 97 -16.33 11.22 -5.06
N THR A 98 -16.46 12.48 -5.48
CA THR A 98 -17.34 13.43 -4.80
C THR A 98 -18.79 12.99 -4.82
N GLU A 99 -19.26 12.39 -5.93
CA GLU A 99 -20.61 11.85 -6.07
C GLU A 99 -20.87 10.68 -5.10
N HIS A 100 -19.88 9.78 -4.96
CA HIS A 100 -19.98 8.69 -3.98
C HIS A 100 -19.97 9.22 -2.55
N LEU A 101 -19.13 10.20 -2.24
CA LEU A 101 -19.07 10.80 -0.89
C LEU A 101 -20.35 11.56 -0.51
N LEU A 102 -21.17 11.97 -1.46
CA LEU A 102 -22.50 12.53 -1.18
C LEU A 102 -23.47 11.51 -0.55
N ARG A 103 -23.18 10.22 -0.65
CA ARG A 103 -23.97 9.15 -0.02
C ARG A 103 -23.66 8.98 1.47
N VAL A 104 -22.55 9.54 1.94
CA VAL A 104 -22.21 9.50 3.38
C VAL A 104 -23.15 10.45 4.14
N PRO A 105 -23.86 9.97 5.17
CA PRO A 105 -24.85 10.76 5.86
C PRO A 105 -24.26 12.00 6.52
N GLU A 106 -24.95 13.14 6.39
CA GLU A 106 -24.62 14.36 7.14
C GLU A 106 -25.29 14.30 8.52
N TYR A 107 -24.51 13.98 9.54
CA TYR A 107 -24.99 13.82 10.90
C TYR A 107 -25.22 15.15 11.64
N ARG A 108 -24.73 16.26 11.09
CA ARG A 108 -24.83 17.58 11.72
C ARG A 108 -26.07 18.32 11.28
N SER A 109 -26.58 19.18 12.16
CA SER A 109 -27.72 20.05 11.88
C SER A 109 -27.45 21.02 10.72
N ALA A 110 -28.44 21.23 9.87
CA ALA A 110 -28.35 22.07 8.66
C ALA A 110 -28.05 23.56 8.96
N HIS A 111 -28.36 24.06 10.16
CA HIS A 111 -28.25 25.47 10.49
C HIS A 111 -26.82 26.02 10.60
N ALA A 112 -25.82 25.17 10.81
CA ALA A 112 -24.44 25.59 11.02
C ALA A 112 -23.43 24.99 10.03
N LEU A 113 -23.90 24.46 8.89
CA LEU A 113 -23.07 23.77 7.91
C LEU A 113 -22.29 24.74 7.02
N ALA A 114 -21.16 25.25 7.52
CA ALA A 114 -20.19 25.96 6.68
C ALA A 114 -19.45 25.02 5.74
N TYR A 115 -19.25 23.75 6.14
CA TYR A 115 -18.48 22.73 5.46
C TYR A 115 -19.28 21.41 5.37
N PRO A 116 -20.00 21.14 4.25
CA PRO A 116 -20.69 19.86 4.06
C PRO A 116 -19.75 18.67 4.19
N ILE A 117 -20.25 17.55 4.74
CA ILE A 117 -19.41 16.36 5.03
C ILE A 117 -18.74 15.82 3.76
N ALA A 118 -19.47 15.74 2.65
CA ALA A 118 -18.91 15.27 1.38
C ALA A 118 -17.73 16.13 0.90
N GLY A 119 -17.81 17.45 1.04
CA GLY A 119 -16.70 18.35 0.70
C GLY A 119 -15.51 18.19 1.63
N MET A 120 -15.75 17.97 2.92
CA MET A 120 -14.69 17.69 3.89
C MET A 120 -14.00 16.36 3.60
N LEU A 121 -14.75 15.31 3.30
CA LEU A 121 -14.22 14.00 2.95
C LEU A 121 -13.47 14.04 1.63
N ALA A 122 -13.96 14.77 0.63
CA ALA A 122 -13.25 14.98 -0.63
C ALA A 122 -11.91 15.70 -0.41
N LEU A 123 -11.86 16.72 0.45
CA LEU A 123 -10.62 17.41 0.80
C LEU A 123 -9.63 16.46 1.50
N ILE A 124 -10.11 15.64 2.44
CA ILE A 124 -9.28 14.64 3.14
C ILE A 124 -8.72 13.62 2.15
N ALA A 125 -9.54 13.11 1.23
CA ALA A 125 -9.11 12.16 0.21
C ALA A 125 -8.05 12.76 -0.71
N VAL A 126 -8.25 13.99 -1.20
CA VAL A 126 -7.24 14.70 -2.03
C VAL A 126 -5.94 14.90 -1.25
N ALA A 127 -6.01 15.29 0.01
CA ALA A 127 -4.83 15.43 0.86
C ALA A 127 -4.09 14.11 1.06
N ALA A 128 -4.83 12.98 1.21
CA ALA A 128 -4.25 11.65 1.29
C ALA A 128 -3.57 11.25 -0.03
N PHE A 129 -4.20 11.49 -1.19
CA PHE A 129 -3.60 11.25 -2.51
C PHE A 129 -2.34 12.08 -2.75
N CYS A 130 -2.30 13.31 -2.24
CA CYS A 130 -1.09 14.15 -2.30
C CYS A 130 0.01 13.70 -1.31
N GLY A 131 -0.26 12.74 -0.44
CA GLY A 131 0.71 12.24 0.54
C GLY A 131 1.07 13.22 1.65
N VAL A 132 0.26 14.28 1.84
CA VAL A 132 0.53 15.37 2.80
C VAL A 132 -0.04 15.13 4.19
N VAL A 133 -0.80 14.04 4.38
CA VAL A 133 -1.55 13.83 5.64
C VAL A 133 -0.78 12.96 6.60
N ARG A 134 -0.39 13.53 7.74
CA ARG A 134 0.07 12.81 8.94
C ARG A 134 -0.85 13.02 10.13
N GLY A 135 -1.70 14.03 10.05
CA GLY A 135 -2.62 14.36 11.10
C GLY A 135 -3.51 15.56 10.79
N LYS A 136 -4.40 15.87 11.74
CA LYS A 136 -5.38 16.95 11.61
C LYS A 136 -4.77 18.35 11.43
N LYS A 137 -3.54 18.58 11.89
CA LYS A 137 -2.83 19.85 11.68
C LYS A 137 -2.44 20.01 10.21
N ASP A 138 -1.98 18.92 9.58
CA ASP A 138 -1.57 18.94 8.18
C ASP A 138 -2.77 19.11 7.26
N LEU A 139 -3.92 18.50 7.60
CA LEU A 139 -5.18 18.71 6.86
C LEU A 139 -5.60 20.18 6.90
N ALA A 140 -5.52 20.83 8.06
CA ALA A 140 -5.87 22.24 8.20
C ALA A 140 -4.89 23.13 7.41
N ALA A 141 -3.59 22.86 7.48
CA ALA A 141 -2.57 23.55 6.70
C ALA A 141 -2.77 23.35 5.19
N PHE A 142 -3.06 22.14 4.75
CA PHE A 142 -3.35 21.84 3.36
C PHE A 142 -4.60 22.57 2.87
N ALA A 143 -5.67 22.61 3.66
CA ALA A 143 -6.88 23.35 3.34
C ALA A 143 -6.63 24.85 3.11
N GLN A 144 -5.67 25.45 3.82
CA GLN A 144 -5.29 26.86 3.66
C GLN A 144 -4.64 27.15 2.29
N THR A 145 -4.11 26.14 1.62
CA THR A 145 -3.49 26.32 0.28
C THR A 145 -4.53 26.40 -0.83
N PHE A 146 -5.80 26.08 -0.56
CA PHE A 146 -6.86 26.06 -1.55
C PHE A 146 -7.30 27.48 -1.94
N SER A 147 -7.45 27.69 -3.23
CA SER A 147 -8.04 28.90 -3.77
C SER A 147 -9.54 28.99 -3.46
N GLN A 148 -10.12 30.19 -3.54
CA GLN A 148 -11.55 30.41 -3.37
C GLN A 148 -12.42 29.59 -4.36
N ALA A 149 -11.89 29.32 -5.57
CA ALA A 149 -12.55 28.50 -6.57
C ALA A 149 -12.57 27.02 -6.12
N GLN A 150 -11.46 26.50 -5.61
CA GLN A 150 -11.37 25.12 -5.09
C GLN A 150 -12.25 24.92 -3.87
N LEU A 151 -12.24 25.84 -2.91
CA LEU A 151 -13.11 25.78 -1.73
C LEU A 151 -14.60 25.84 -2.13
N ARG A 152 -14.94 26.61 -3.17
CA ARG A 152 -16.32 26.64 -3.72
C ARG A 152 -16.69 25.31 -4.37
N ALA A 153 -15.77 24.67 -5.09
CA ALA A 153 -16.01 23.36 -5.70
C ALA A 153 -16.30 22.27 -4.64
N LEU A 154 -15.75 22.40 -3.44
CA LEU A 154 -16.07 21.55 -2.28
C LEU A 154 -17.44 21.91 -1.63
N ARG A 155 -18.21 22.83 -2.22
CA ARG A 155 -19.50 23.33 -1.73
C ARG A 155 -19.42 24.00 -0.34
N PHE A 156 -18.26 24.52 0.04
CA PHE A 156 -18.12 25.28 1.30
C PHE A 156 -18.83 26.62 1.20
N ARG A 157 -19.48 27.01 2.28
CA ARG A 157 -20.28 28.25 2.33
C ARG A 157 -19.39 29.47 2.50
N ARG A 158 -19.81 30.58 1.88
CA ARG A 158 -19.17 31.87 2.09
C ARG A 158 -19.56 32.45 3.45
N ASP A 159 -18.60 33.08 4.09
CA ASP A 159 -18.87 33.92 5.26
C ASP A 159 -19.69 35.13 4.80
N PRO A 160 -20.87 35.36 5.36
CA PRO A 160 -21.74 36.49 4.96
C PRO A 160 -21.10 37.87 5.15
N ARG A 161 -20.17 38.00 6.13
CA ARG A 161 -19.51 39.27 6.44
C ARG A 161 -18.39 39.60 5.48
N THR A 162 -17.62 38.62 5.08
CA THR A 162 -16.41 38.82 4.25
C THR A 162 -16.62 38.47 2.80
N GLY A 163 -17.72 37.78 2.45
CA GLY A 163 -17.97 37.24 1.13
C GLY A 163 -16.99 36.13 0.68
N LYS A 164 -16.04 35.77 1.55
CA LYS A 164 -15.00 34.75 1.27
C LYS A 164 -15.33 33.44 1.94
N ILE A 165 -14.83 32.34 1.36
CA ILE A 165 -14.90 31.03 1.95
C ILE A 165 -13.67 30.87 2.86
N ARG A 166 -13.87 30.58 4.12
CA ARG A 166 -12.77 30.25 5.03
C ARG A 166 -12.38 28.77 4.82
N ALA A 167 -11.11 28.47 4.91
CA ALA A 167 -10.67 27.10 4.98
C ALA A 167 -11.00 26.47 6.34
N PRO A 168 -11.38 25.17 6.40
CA PRO A 168 -11.67 24.50 7.65
C PRO A 168 -10.45 24.44 8.56
N GLY A 169 -10.68 24.64 9.85
CA GLY A 169 -9.66 24.58 10.89
C GLY A 169 -9.50 23.17 11.50
N ILE A 170 -8.48 23.02 12.35
CA ILE A 170 -8.13 21.74 13.02
C ILE A 170 -9.30 21.12 13.75
N THR A 171 -10.09 21.94 14.48
CA THR A 171 -11.26 21.48 15.26
C THR A 171 -12.34 20.90 14.34
N THR A 172 -12.54 21.46 13.15
CA THR A 172 -13.50 20.95 12.18
C THR A 172 -13.09 19.57 11.69
N PHE A 173 -11.82 19.39 11.32
CA PHE A 173 -11.30 18.06 10.95
C PHE A 173 -11.40 17.05 12.09
N PHE A 174 -11.11 17.48 13.32
CA PHE A 174 -11.21 16.59 14.48
C PHE A 174 -12.63 16.06 14.67
N ARG A 175 -13.65 16.93 14.60
CA ARG A 175 -15.05 16.51 14.71
C ARG A 175 -15.46 15.55 13.57
N ILE A 176 -15.15 15.92 12.33
CA ILE A 176 -15.47 15.07 11.17
C ILE A 176 -14.85 13.68 11.31
N LEU A 177 -13.56 13.60 11.63
CA LEU A 177 -12.85 12.32 11.72
C LEU A 177 -13.33 11.43 12.88
N ASN A 178 -13.88 12.04 13.94
CA ASN A 178 -14.38 11.27 15.07
C ASN A 178 -15.83 10.81 14.92
N GLU A 179 -16.64 11.54 14.15
CA GLU A 179 -18.09 11.38 14.14
C GLU A 179 -18.64 10.86 12.80
N VAL A 180 -17.78 10.80 11.76
CA VAL A 180 -18.18 10.26 10.45
C VAL A 180 -18.58 8.79 10.57
N ASP A 181 -19.67 8.43 9.92
CA ASP A 181 -20.05 7.02 9.74
C ASP A 181 -18.96 6.32 8.91
N ALA A 182 -18.16 5.52 9.60
CA ALA A 182 -17.02 4.83 8.99
C ALA A 182 -17.48 3.77 7.96
N ALA A 183 -18.60 3.09 8.22
CA ALA A 183 -19.13 2.06 7.32
C ALA A 183 -19.69 2.70 6.04
N ALA A 184 -20.42 3.81 6.17
CA ALA A 184 -20.90 4.55 5.01
C ALA A 184 -19.75 5.15 4.19
N LEU A 185 -18.69 5.65 4.84
CA LEU A 185 -17.50 6.14 4.15
C LEU A 185 -16.77 5.01 3.42
N GLU A 186 -16.57 3.87 4.07
CA GLU A 186 -15.97 2.69 3.46
C GLU A 186 -16.76 2.23 2.24
N GLY A 187 -18.07 2.07 2.36
CA GLY A 187 -18.94 1.72 1.24
C GLY A 187 -18.86 2.70 0.07
N ALA A 188 -18.80 4.00 0.36
CA ALA A 188 -18.64 5.04 -0.66
C ALA A 188 -17.28 4.94 -1.39
N LEU A 189 -16.20 4.69 -0.66
CA LEU A 189 -14.86 4.54 -1.23
C LEU A 189 -14.73 3.26 -2.06
N LEU A 190 -15.29 2.15 -1.60
CA LEU A 190 -15.29 0.88 -2.33
C LEU A 190 -16.09 1.00 -3.62
N ALA A 191 -17.29 1.57 -3.57
CA ALA A 191 -18.13 1.79 -4.75
C ALA A 191 -17.46 2.73 -5.77
N TRP A 192 -16.73 3.75 -5.29
CA TRP A 192 -15.93 4.60 -6.17
C TRP A 192 -14.78 3.84 -6.82
N GLN A 193 -14.06 3.01 -6.08
CA GLN A 193 -12.99 2.16 -6.65
C GLN A 193 -13.55 1.22 -7.72
N ASP A 194 -14.69 0.58 -7.46
CA ASP A 194 -15.34 -0.32 -8.41
C ASP A 194 -15.72 0.40 -9.70
N GLN A 195 -16.24 1.63 -9.59
CA GLN A 195 -16.57 2.46 -10.77
C GLN A 195 -15.32 2.86 -11.57
N VAL A 196 -14.22 3.19 -10.89
CA VAL A 196 -13.00 3.75 -11.53
C VAL A 196 -12.09 2.67 -12.06
N LEU A 197 -11.94 1.57 -11.31
CA LEU A 197 -10.99 0.49 -11.60
C LEU A 197 -11.65 -0.74 -12.23
N GLY A 198 -12.99 -0.78 -12.26
CA GLY A 198 -13.74 -1.95 -12.70
C GLY A 198 -13.75 -3.08 -11.66
N PRO A 199 -14.22 -4.28 -12.04
CA PRO A 199 -14.28 -5.42 -11.13
C PRO A 199 -12.88 -5.87 -10.66
N VAL A 200 -12.82 -6.46 -9.47
CA VAL A 200 -11.58 -6.97 -8.88
C VAL A 200 -11.12 -8.20 -9.66
N GLN A 201 -9.96 -8.08 -10.30
CA GLN A 201 -9.36 -9.16 -11.10
C GLN A 201 -8.30 -9.95 -10.31
N ASP A 202 -7.89 -9.43 -9.14
CA ASP A 202 -6.87 -10.09 -8.32
C ASP A 202 -7.28 -11.53 -8.00
N ARG A 203 -6.36 -12.45 -8.25
CA ARG A 203 -6.50 -13.85 -7.88
C ARG A 203 -6.05 -14.09 -6.44
N LEU A 204 -5.01 -13.38 -6.00
CA LEU A 204 -4.51 -13.44 -4.64
C LEU A 204 -5.05 -12.27 -3.82
N ILE A 205 -5.60 -12.56 -2.65
CA ILE A 205 -6.08 -11.59 -1.69
C ILE A 205 -5.29 -11.76 -0.40
N ALA A 206 -4.51 -10.75 -0.05
CA ALA A 206 -3.77 -10.71 1.20
C ALA A 206 -4.63 -10.09 2.30
N VAL A 207 -4.72 -10.77 3.45
CA VAL A 207 -5.42 -10.29 4.64
C VAL A 207 -4.40 -10.18 5.78
N ASP A 208 -4.31 -9.00 6.39
CA ASP A 208 -3.35 -8.69 7.44
C ASP A 208 -3.98 -7.79 8.51
N GLY A 209 -3.63 -8.09 9.75
CA GLY A 209 -4.03 -7.31 10.91
C GLY A 209 -2.97 -6.29 11.29
N LYS A 210 -3.39 -5.09 11.70
CA LYS A 210 -2.48 -4.03 12.13
C LYS A 210 -2.96 -3.32 13.36
N ALA A 211 -2.19 -3.40 14.44
CA ALA A 211 -2.43 -2.62 15.64
C ALA A 211 -2.26 -1.13 15.37
N LEU A 212 -3.26 -0.34 15.72
CA LEU A 212 -3.24 1.10 15.57
C LEU A 212 -2.39 1.72 16.69
N LYS A 213 -1.19 2.17 16.35
CA LYS A 213 -0.38 2.98 17.28
C LYS A 213 -1.07 4.32 17.52
N HIS A 214 -1.15 4.73 18.78
CA HIS A 214 -1.75 6.03 19.22
C HIS A 214 -3.27 6.18 19.01
N SER A 215 -4.00 5.11 18.74
CA SER A 215 -5.45 5.06 18.87
C SER A 215 -5.84 4.51 20.25
N GLN A 216 -7.08 4.69 20.65
CA GLN A 216 -7.61 4.20 21.94
C GLN A 216 -7.68 2.66 22.04
N GLY A 217 -6.74 1.95 21.42
CA GLY A 217 -6.72 0.51 21.29
C GLY A 217 -7.42 0.04 20.00
N GLY A 218 -7.33 -1.25 19.75
CA GLY A 218 -7.95 -1.91 18.61
C GLY A 218 -6.98 -2.19 17.47
N GLU A 219 -7.40 -3.08 16.64
CA GLU A 219 -6.71 -3.58 15.48
C GLU A 219 -7.55 -3.36 14.23
N LEU A 220 -6.92 -3.14 13.11
CA LEU A 220 -7.56 -3.14 11.79
C LEU A 220 -7.13 -4.38 11.05
N VAL A 221 -8.09 -5.21 10.64
CA VAL A 221 -7.85 -6.31 9.71
C VAL A 221 -8.30 -5.84 8.33
N SER A 222 -7.39 -5.82 7.38
CA SER A 222 -7.62 -5.29 6.04
C SER A 222 -7.31 -6.32 4.98
N ALA A 223 -8.07 -6.28 3.89
CA ALA A 223 -7.83 -7.08 2.71
C ALA A 223 -7.35 -6.23 1.54
N VAL A 224 -6.38 -6.75 0.80
CA VAL A 224 -5.78 -6.09 -0.36
C VAL A 224 -5.59 -7.09 -1.48
N GLY A 225 -5.94 -6.74 -2.71
CA GLY A 225 -5.57 -7.49 -3.90
C GLY A 225 -4.05 -7.47 -4.07
N ALA A 226 -3.42 -8.65 -4.07
CA ALA A 226 -1.97 -8.73 -4.01
C ALA A 226 -1.28 -8.30 -5.32
N GLU A 227 -1.96 -8.47 -6.47
CA GLU A 227 -1.42 -8.09 -7.77
C GLU A 227 -1.56 -6.59 -8.04
N THR A 228 -2.68 -6.00 -7.67
CA THR A 228 -2.98 -4.59 -7.97
C THR A 228 -2.66 -3.64 -6.83
N GLY A 229 -2.55 -4.14 -5.59
CA GLY A 229 -2.49 -3.33 -4.38
C GLY A 229 -3.83 -2.65 -4.02
N ARG A 230 -4.92 -3.09 -4.64
CA ARG A 230 -6.26 -2.52 -4.43
C ARG A 230 -6.77 -2.89 -3.04
N TRP A 231 -7.14 -1.88 -2.26
CA TRP A 231 -7.82 -2.10 -0.99
C TRP A 231 -9.23 -2.64 -1.20
N LEU A 232 -9.58 -3.71 -0.49
CA LEU A 232 -10.83 -4.45 -0.69
C LEU A 232 -11.81 -4.31 0.47
N GLY A 233 -11.36 -3.87 1.63
CA GLY A 233 -12.20 -3.67 2.81
C GLY A 233 -11.41 -3.78 4.11
N THR A 234 -12.04 -3.40 5.23
CA THR A 234 -11.41 -3.39 6.54
C THR A 234 -12.44 -3.68 7.64
N VAL A 235 -12.08 -4.52 8.59
CA VAL A 235 -12.85 -4.73 9.83
C VAL A 235 -12.02 -4.22 11.01
N ARG A 236 -12.65 -3.44 11.88
CA ARG A 236 -12.03 -2.96 13.12
C ARG A 236 -12.41 -3.86 14.28
N THR A 237 -11.43 -4.25 15.10
CA THR A 237 -11.66 -4.91 16.38
C THR A 237 -11.30 -3.97 17.54
N PRO A 238 -12.07 -3.96 18.63
CA PRO A 238 -11.70 -3.19 19.81
C PRO A 238 -10.45 -3.73 20.51
N ASP A 239 -10.20 -5.04 20.43
CA ASP A 239 -9.14 -5.76 21.13
C ASP A 239 -8.32 -6.66 20.22
N LYS A 240 -7.04 -6.87 20.57
CA LYS A 240 -6.12 -7.77 19.84
C LYS A 240 -6.54 -9.23 19.83
N THR A 241 -7.36 -9.65 20.79
CA THR A 241 -7.80 -11.05 20.93
C THR A 241 -8.78 -11.49 19.84
N ASN A 242 -9.33 -10.55 19.07
CA ASN A 242 -10.39 -10.82 18.09
C ASN A 242 -9.93 -10.74 16.62
N GLU A 243 -8.63 -10.70 16.35
CA GLU A 243 -8.10 -10.58 14.98
C GLU A 243 -8.56 -11.72 14.08
N ILE A 244 -8.53 -12.97 14.57
CA ILE A 244 -8.97 -14.14 13.81
C ILE A 244 -10.46 -14.05 13.47
N THR A 245 -11.29 -13.66 14.42
CA THR A 245 -12.73 -13.46 14.22
C THR A 245 -12.99 -12.32 13.23
N ALA A 246 -12.26 -11.22 13.34
CA ALA A 246 -12.37 -10.08 12.40
C ALA A 246 -11.96 -10.47 10.98
N ALA A 247 -10.90 -11.26 10.82
CA ALA A 247 -10.49 -11.76 9.52
C ALA A 247 -11.58 -12.62 8.88
N ARG A 248 -12.20 -13.52 9.65
CA ARG A 248 -13.32 -14.34 9.17
C ARG A 248 -14.53 -13.48 8.79
N THR A 249 -14.87 -12.48 9.61
CA THR A 249 -15.94 -11.53 9.30
C THR A 249 -15.63 -10.77 8.00
N LEU A 250 -14.39 -10.32 7.84
CA LEU A 250 -13.96 -9.65 6.61
C LEU A 250 -14.07 -10.56 5.38
N LEU A 251 -13.70 -11.84 5.51
CA LEU A 251 -13.81 -12.80 4.42
C LEU A 251 -15.26 -13.01 3.98
N HIS A 252 -16.22 -13.12 4.92
CA HIS A 252 -17.64 -13.17 4.57
C HIS A 252 -18.12 -11.91 3.84
N GLN A 253 -17.76 -10.72 4.34
CA GLN A 253 -18.11 -9.47 3.68
C GLN A 253 -17.51 -9.34 2.27
N LEU A 254 -16.29 -9.89 2.08
CA LEU A 254 -15.65 -9.91 0.78
C LEU A 254 -16.37 -10.87 -0.17
N ASP A 255 -16.78 -12.05 0.30
CA ASP A 255 -17.47 -13.04 -0.53
C ASP A 255 -18.82 -12.52 -1.04
N GLU A 256 -19.59 -11.87 -0.17
CA GLU A 256 -20.85 -11.22 -0.56
C GLU A 256 -20.69 -10.20 -1.70
N ARG A 257 -19.51 -9.55 -1.78
CA ARG A 257 -19.24 -8.49 -2.74
C ARG A 257 -18.47 -8.95 -3.98
N LEU A 258 -17.54 -9.88 -3.82
CA LEU A 258 -16.52 -10.18 -4.84
C LEU A 258 -16.61 -11.59 -5.41
N ASP A 259 -17.37 -12.50 -4.81
CA ASP A 259 -17.32 -13.95 -5.06
C ASP A 259 -15.87 -14.48 -4.95
N LEU A 260 -15.53 -15.02 -3.80
CA LEU A 260 -14.17 -15.51 -3.51
C LEU A 260 -13.85 -16.86 -4.14
N LYS A 261 -14.82 -17.49 -4.80
CA LYS A 261 -14.62 -18.81 -5.42
C LYS A 261 -13.45 -18.83 -6.40
N GLY A 262 -12.50 -19.72 -6.14
CA GLY A 262 -11.30 -19.89 -6.98
C GLY A 262 -10.23 -18.81 -6.80
N LYS A 263 -10.39 -17.92 -5.82
CA LYS A 263 -9.33 -16.99 -5.39
C LYS A 263 -8.46 -17.65 -4.33
N VAL A 264 -7.27 -17.11 -4.10
CA VAL A 264 -6.33 -17.58 -3.07
C VAL A 264 -6.23 -16.54 -1.97
N ILE A 265 -6.59 -16.91 -0.75
CA ILE A 265 -6.52 -16.06 0.43
C ILE A 265 -5.17 -16.26 1.13
N VAL A 266 -4.41 -15.20 1.25
CA VAL A 266 -3.09 -15.21 1.90
C VAL A 266 -3.21 -14.64 3.30
N LEU A 267 -2.82 -15.40 4.31
CA LEU A 267 -2.91 -15.02 5.72
C LEU A 267 -1.60 -15.35 6.44
N ASP A 268 -1.32 -14.61 7.52
CA ASP A 268 -0.16 -14.85 8.35
C ASP A 268 -0.33 -16.09 9.27
N ALA A 269 0.72 -16.40 10.04
CA ALA A 269 0.74 -17.58 10.91
C ALA A 269 -0.28 -17.56 12.06
N LEU A 270 -0.83 -16.41 12.44
CA LEU A 270 -1.86 -16.30 13.47
C LEU A 270 -3.17 -16.99 13.02
N HIS A 271 -3.44 -16.88 11.73
CA HIS A 271 -4.66 -17.42 11.11
C HIS A 271 -4.55 -18.89 10.68
N THR A 272 -3.38 -19.52 10.88
CA THR A 272 -3.15 -20.93 10.52
C THR A 272 -3.84 -21.85 11.51
N ASN A 273 -5.14 -22.04 11.31
CA ASN A 273 -5.98 -22.94 12.11
C ASN A 273 -7.06 -23.60 11.24
N GLN A 274 -7.56 -24.73 11.73
CA GLN A 274 -8.49 -25.58 11.01
C GLN A 274 -9.82 -24.88 10.66
N GLU A 275 -10.35 -24.07 11.56
CA GLU A 275 -11.63 -23.39 11.33
C GLU A 275 -11.54 -22.33 10.22
N THR A 276 -10.43 -21.56 10.19
CA THR A 276 -10.21 -20.58 9.10
C THR A 276 -9.99 -21.31 7.77
N ALA A 277 -9.26 -22.44 7.77
CA ALA A 277 -9.08 -23.23 6.56
C ALA A 277 -10.41 -23.81 6.04
N ARG A 278 -11.25 -24.33 6.92
CA ARG A 278 -12.59 -24.82 6.56
C ARG A 278 -13.47 -23.73 5.98
N LEU A 279 -13.54 -22.58 6.64
CA LEU A 279 -14.29 -21.43 6.13
C LEU A 279 -13.86 -21.11 4.69
N ILE A 280 -12.56 -20.95 4.45
CA ILE A 280 -12.07 -20.54 3.12
C ILE A 280 -12.40 -21.59 2.07
N VAL A 281 -12.17 -22.88 2.35
CA VAL A 281 -12.32 -23.93 1.35
C VAL A 281 -13.76 -24.40 1.20
N GLN A 282 -14.46 -24.67 2.33
CA GLN A 282 -15.76 -25.30 2.31
C GLN A 282 -16.90 -24.31 2.11
N ASP A 283 -16.83 -23.16 2.79
CA ASP A 283 -17.92 -22.20 2.77
C ASP A 283 -17.76 -21.18 1.63
N LEU A 284 -16.52 -20.66 1.43
CA LEU A 284 -16.26 -19.62 0.43
C LEU A 284 -15.76 -20.19 -0.92
N GLY A 285 -15.41 -21.47 -0.99
CA GLY A 285 -14.92 -22.10 -2.21
C GLY A 285 -13.62 -21.53 -2.76
N ALA A 286 -12.85 -20.88 -1.91
CA ALA A 286 -11.54 -20.30 -2.20
C ALA A 286 -10.40 -21.25 -1.81
N ASP A 287 -9.20 -20.95 -2.27
CA ASP A 287 -7.95 -21.59 -1.82
C ASP A 287 -7.27 -20.72 -0.75
N TYR A 288 -6.34 -21.27 0.01
CA TYR A 288 -5.57 -20.50 0.98
C TYR A 288 -4.06 -20.71 0.88
N LEU A 289 -3.31 -19.73 1.32
CA LEU A 289 -1.87 -19.78 1.56
C LEU A 289 -1.59 -19.27 2.96
N PHE A 290 -1.18 -20.16 3.87
CA PHE A 290 -0.86 -19.83 5.25
C PHE A 290 0.64 -19.84 5.50
N THR A 291 1.11 -18.88 6.28
CA THR A 291 2.48 -18.90 6.81
C THR A 291 2.53 -19.77 8.05
N ILE A 292 3.46 -20.73 8.10
CA ILE A 292 3.68 -21.59 9.26
C ILE A 292 4.97 -21.16 9.95
N LYS A 293 4.90 -20.99 11.28
CA LYS A 293 6.05 -20.63 12.11
C LYS A 293 6.37 -21.76 13.11
N THR A 294 7.56 -21.70 13.66
CA THR A 294 8.06 -22.71 14.65
C THR A 294 7.25 -22.79 15.95
N ASN A 295 6.42 -21.81 16.26
CA ASN A 295 5.47 -21.88 17.39
C ASN A 295 4.39 -22.94 17.21
N GLN A 296 4.18 -23.46 16.00
CA GLN A 296 3.33 -24.60 15.67
C GLN A 296 4.22 -25.80 15.29
N ALA A 297 4.99 -26.29 16.26
CA ALA A 297 6.09 -27.23 16.03
C ALA A 297 5.69 -28.49 15.23
N SER A 298 4.61 -29.17 15.60
CA SER A 298 4.15 -30.38 14.92
C SER A 298 3.73 -30.12 13.46
N LEU A 299 3.04 -29.02 13.23
CA LEU A 299 2.62 -28.59 11.89
C LEU A 299 3.83 -28.19 11.06
N HIS A 300 4.73 -27.41 11.62
CA HIS A 300 5.96 -26.98 10.97
C HIS A 300 6.84 -28.18 10.58
N GLU A 301 7.01 -29.15 11.47
CA GLU A 301 7.78 -30.36 11.20
C GLU A 301 7.12 -31.22 10.10
N THR A 302 5.79 -31.37 10.15
CA THR A 302 5.05 -32.10 9.14
C THR A 302 5.21 -31.47 7.75
N VAL A 303 5.04 -30.15 7.65
CA VAL A 303 5.22 -29.43 6.40
C VAL A 303 6.65 -29.49 5.91
N HIS A 304 7.61 -29.32 6.80
CA HIS A 304 9.03 -29.43 6.44
C HIS A 304 9.36 -30.80 5.89
N ARG A 305 8.84 -31.85 6.50
CA ARG A 305 9.02 -33.23 6.02
C ARG A 305 8.37 -33.48 4.65
N LEU A 306 7.14 -32.96 4.46
CA LEU A 306 6.40 -33.14 3.21
C LEU A 306 6.93 -32.31 2.04
N LEU A 307 7.51 -31.13 2.32
CA LEU A 307 8.07 -30.22 1.32
C LEU A 307 9.59 -30.27 1.24
N SER A 308 10.27 -31.19 1.96
CA SER A 308 11.68 -31.43 1.80
C SER A 308 11.96 -32.00 0.40
N ALA A 309 13.11 -31.66 -0.17
CA ALA A 309 13.51 -32.11 -1.51
C ALA A 309 13.45 -33.63 -1.68
N ASP A 310 13.75 -34.37 -0.60
CA ASP A 310 13.70 -35.83 -0.57
C ASP A 310 12.29 -36.41 -0.69
N ALA A 311 11.25 -35.67 -0.29
CA ALA A 311 9.86 -36.11 -0.40
C ALA A 311 9.30 -35.90 -1.81
N PHE A 312 9.93 -35.07 -2.64
CA PHE A 312 9.50 -34.74 -4.01
C PHE A 312 10.37 -35.41 -5.09
N SER A 313 11.20 -36.37 -4.74
CA SER A 313 11.94 -37.14 -5.73
C SER A 313 11.16 -38.36 -6.23
N PRO A 314 10.32 -38.24 -7.26
CA PRO A 314 9.83 -39.39 -7.98
C PRO A 314 10.91 -39.78 -8.98
N CYS A 315 11.79 -40.73 -8.63
CA CYS A 315 12.66 -41.46 -9.55
C CYS A 315 13.15 -40.68 -10.78
N GLY A 316 13.86 -39.59 -10.58
CA GLY A 316 14.57 -38.86 -11.61
C GLY A 316 16.05 -38.67 -11.20
N PRO A 317 16.99 -38.54 -12.15
CA PRO A 317 18.41 -38.41 -11.83
C PRO A 317 18.64 -37.20 -10.93
N GLU A 318 19.53 -37.41 -9.93
CA GLU A 318 19.97 -36.38 -8.98
C GLU A 318 20.31 -35.08 -9.71
N ILE A 319 19.51 -34.04 -9.42
CA ILE A 319 19.94 -32.67 -9.73
C ILE A 319 20.92 -32.32 -8.62
N GLU A 320 22.21 -32.38 -8.91
CA GLU A 320 23.24 -31.85 -8.05
C GLU A 320 22.90 -30.41 -7.71
N ASN A 321 22.59 -30.16 -6.45
CA ASN A 321 22.45 -28.83 -5.90
C ASN A 321 23.85 -28.17 -5.88
N GLU A 322 24.23 -27.52 -6.95
CA GLU A 322 25.36 -26.59 -6.92
C GLU A 322 25.00 -25.48 -5.91
N ARG A 323 25.63 -25.53 -4.76
CA ARG A 323 25.62 -24.41 -3.81
C ARG A 323 26.22 -23.22 -4.54
N PRO A 324 25.53 -22.08 -4.66
CA PRO A 324 26.13 -20.89 -5.25
C PRO A 324 27.36 -20.51 -4.40
N ALA A 325 28.46 -20.24 -5.08
CA ALA A 325 29.69 -19.78 -4.46
C ALA A 325 29.42 -18.54 -3.57
N PRO A 326 30.06 -18.39 -2.41
CA PRO A 326 29.86 -17.24 -1.53
C PRO A 326 30.29 -15.97 -2.27
N GLY A 327 29.30 -15.12 -2.61
CA GLY A 327 29.49 -13.87 -3.34
C GLY A 327 28.55 -13.63 -4.52
N ALA A 328 27.77 -14.61 -4.95
CA ALA A 328 26.78 -14.42 -6.01
C ALA A 328 25.51 -13.71 -5.47
N GLN A 329 25.21 -12.53 -5.99
CA GLN A 329 23.92 -11.85 -5.74
C GLN A 329 22.77 -12.70 -6.31
N PRO A 330 21.63 -12.83 -5.60
CA PRO A 330 20.51 -13.57 -6.11
C PRO A 330 19.94 -12.86 -7.35
N GLN A 331 20.06 -13.50 -8.50
CA GLN A 331 19.26 -13.14 -9.67
C GLN A 331 17.79 -13.39 -9.33
N SER A 332 16.92 -12.48 -9.71
CA SER A 332 15.48 -12.58 -9.55
C SER A 332 14.96 -13.80 -10.31
N ALA A 333 14.85 -14.93 -9.62
CA ALA A 333 14.15 -16.09 -10.13
C ALA A 333 12.65 -15.73 -10.22
N GLY A 334 12.09 -15.81 -11.42
CA GLY A 334 10.64 -15.78 -11.62
C GLY A 334 10.01 -16.90 -10.80
N ILE A 335 8.83 -16.65 -10.23
CA ILE A 335 8.04 -17.61 -9.46
C ILE A 335 7.88 -18.86 -10.34
N PRO A 336 8.39 -20.04 -9.93
CA PRO A 336 8.17 -21.26 -10.70
C PRO A 336 6.68 -21.61 -10.69
N PRO A 337 6.14 -22.23 -11.75
CA PRO A 337 4.76 -22.68 -11.76
C PRO A 337 4.54 -23.66 -10.62
N VAL A 338 3.44 -23.45 -9.88
CA VAL A 338 3.03 -24.31 -8.77
C VAL A 338 2.84 -25.73 -9.32
N ALA A 339 3.71 -26.65 -8.90
CA ALA A 339 3.57 -28.06 -9.26
C ALA A 339 2.29 -28.62 -8.64
N ASP A 340 1.50 -29.36 -9.42
CA ASP A 340 0.31 -30.07 -8.93
C ASP A 340 0.74 -31.10 -7.87
N ALA A 341 0.53 -30.74 -6.59
CA ALA A 341 0.78 -31.66 -5.49
C ALA A 341 -0.28 -32.75 -5.50
N ALA A 342 0.15 -33.99 -5.66
CA ALA A 342 -0.70 -35.16 -5.59
C ALA A 342 -1.41 -35.24 -4.22
N HIS A 343 -2.71 -35.54 -4.22
CA HIS A 343 -3.55 -35.68 -3.07
C HIS A 343 -3.02 -36.71 -2.07
N HIS A 344 -2.58 -36.24 -0.90
CA HIS A 344 -2.46 -37.09 0.30
C HIS A 344 -3.47 -36.58 1.32
N PRO A 345 -4.24 -37.45 2.01
CA PRO A 345 -5.32 -37.05 2.91
C PRO A 345 -4.87 -36.25 4.15
N GLY A 346 -3.58 -36.04 4.34
CA GLY A 346 -3.02 -35.20 5.40
C GLY A 346 -2.52 -33.81 4.93
N THR A 347 -2.56 -33.53 3.62
CA THR A 347 -2.04 -32.29 3.01
C THR A 347 -3.10 -31.23 2.75
N ASP A 348 -4.39 -31.61 2.88
CA ASP A 348 -5.51 -30.68 2.64
C ASP A 348 -5.55 -29.48 3.59
N LEU A 349 -4.80 -29.54 4.68
CA LEU A 349 -4.66 -28.43 5.64
C LEU A 349 -3.73 -27.31 5.19
N PHE A 350 -2.94 -27.52 4.13
CA PHE A 350 -1.85 -26.59 3.78
C PHE A 350 -2.02 -25.91 2.43
N CYS A 351 -2.68 -26.58 1.50
CA CYS A 351 -2.98 -26.01 0.20
C CYS A 351 -4.37 -26.50 -0.22
N GLY A 352 -5.39 -25.74 0.13
CA GLY A 352 -6.78 -26.10 -0.09
C GLY A 352 -7.17 -25.87 -1.55
N ARG A 353 -6.83 -26.81 -2.44
CA ARG A 353 -7.48 -26.90 -3.73
C ARG A 353 -8.71 -27.80 -3.63
N ARG A 354 -9.83 -27.33 -4.15
CA ARG A 354 -10.98 -28.19 -4.42
C ARG A 354 -10.60 -29.27 -5.43
N SER A 355 -10.79 -30.53 -5.08
CA SER A 355 -10.96 -31.57 -6.10
C SER A 355 -12.30 -31.32 -6.79
N ASN A 356 -12.28 -30.97 -8.07
CA ASN A 356 -13.48 -31.03 -8.90
C ASN A 356 -13.96 -32.48 -8.94
N ARG A 357 -15.07 -32.72 -8.32
CA ARG A 357 -15.98 -33.80 -8.71
C ARG A 357 -17.20 -33.17 -9.36
#